data_34455b23438c24727f972d7b8d4e57d4
#
_entry.id   34455b23438c24727f972d7b8d4e57d4
#
_cell.length_a   1.000
_cell.length_b   1.000
_cell.length_c   1.000
_cell.angle_alpha   90.00
_cell.angle_beta   90.00
_cell.angle_gamma   90.00
#
_symmetry.space_group_name_H-M   'P 1'
#
loop_
_entity.id
_entity.type
_entity.pdbx_description
1 polymer ?
#
loop_
_entity_poly.entity_id
_entity_poly.type
_entity_poly.pdbx_seq_one_letter_code
_entity_poly.pdbx_strand_id
1 'polypeptide(L)'
;MTHHTVAIVQYPPAVLDLRASVMRSVAHVTEAADAGARLIVFPETWLTCYPAWAFGMAGWDDAEARHWHARLLAESPVLGATADAADALADLRAVAANRQVTVVMGLNERSNTGGTLYNSILTIGPDGSTLNVHRKLVPTHSERIIWGAGDAAGLRAIDTPVGRVGGLVCWEHWMPLARQALHASGEEIHIAAWPETSDIHQVAARSYAFEGRCFVLSAGLYLAVEDLPEALREPFRIGVGPEAPASGLLFDGGSSVIGPDGHYVVEPVRGRPGIVLAEIDLSALDRAHHDLDVVGHSARNDVFELRVDARRRDGVVVRRD
;
A
#
# COMPACT_ATOMS: atom_id res chain seq x y z
N MET A 1 -8.85 13.69 -20.35
CA MET A 1 -7.76 14.59 -19.89
C MET A 1 -6.59 13.68 -19.56
N THR A 2 -5.39 14.03 -19.96
CA THR A 2 -4.16 13.22 -19.73
C THR A 2 -3.36 13.72 -18.54
N HIS A 3 -3.59 14.96 -18.07
CA HIS A 3 -2.92 15.57 -16.92
C HIS A 3 -3.72 15.39 -15.65
N HIS A 4 -3.06 14.88 -14.59
CA HIS A 4 -3.66 14.66 -13.29
C HIS A 4 -2.72 15.05 -12.16
N THR A 5 -3.27 15.67 -11.10
CA THR A 5 -2.56 15.87 -9.84
C THR A 5 -2.75 14.64 -8.96
N VAL A 6 -1.65 14.07 -8.48
CA VAL A 6 -1.62 12.93 -7.56
C VAL A 6 -0.94 13.31 -6.25
N ALA A 7 -1.26 12.61 -5.17
CA ALA A 7 -0.72 12.89 -3.85
C ALA A 7 -0.30 11.62 -3.11
N ILE A 8 0.79 11.70 -2.37
CA ILE A 8 1.20 10.69 -1.39
C ILE A 8 1.15 11.32 0.00
N VAL A 9 0.48 10.66 0.92
CA VAL A 9 0.34 11.09 2.31
C VAL A 9 1.52 10.55 3.13
N GLN A 10 2.49 11.39 3.44
CA GLN A 10 3.66 11.06 4.24
C GLN A 10 3.54 11.64 5.67
N TYR A 11 2.36 11.48 6.28
CA TYR A 11 2.10 11.81 7.68
C TYR A 11 2.03 10.52 8.52
N PRO A 12 2.34 10.60 9.86
CA PRO A 12 2.20 9.43 10.72
C PRO A 12 0.73 9.05 10.96
N PRO A 13 0.42 7.75 11.06
CA PRO A 13 -0.90 7.29 11.51
C PRO A 13 -1.09 7.51 13.02
N ALA A 14 -2.28 7.22 13.53
CA ALA A 14 -2.48 6.97 14.96
C ALA A 14 -2.19 5.49 15.23
N VAL A 15 -1.09 5.21 15.93
CA VAL A 15 -0.61 3.84 16.14
C VAL A 15 -1.58 3.05 17.02
N LEU A 16 -2.06 1.90 16.50
CA LEU A 16 -3.02 1.01 17.16
C LEU A 16 -4.32 1.73 17.65
N ASP A 17 -4.77 2.70 16.85
CA ASP A 17 -6.04 3.39 17.05
C ASP A 17 -6.71 3.61 15.69
N LEU A 18 -7.63 2.71 15.33
CA LEU A 18 -8.31 2.72 14.03
C LEU A 18 -9.14 3.99 13.85
N ARG A 19 -9.90 4.37 14.89
CA ARG A 19 -10.78 5.54 14.81
C ARG A 19 -9.98 6.83 14.59
N ALA A 20 -8.92 7.02 15.36
CA ALA A 20 -8.07 8.19 15.21
C ALA A 20 -7.33 8.18 13.87
N SER A 21 -6.88 7.01 13.38
CA SER A 21 -6.28 6.87 12.04
C SER A 21 -7.26 7.22 10.93
N VAL A 22 -8.52 6.78 11.02
CA VAL A 22 -9.56 7.16 10.05
C VAL A 22 -9.80 8.68 10.07
N MET A 23 -9.90 9.29 11.25
CA MET A 23 -10.06 10.75 11.35
C MET A 23 -8.87 11.51 10.73
N ARG A 24 -7.64 11.06 10.99
CA ARG A 24 -6.43 11.64 10.35
C ARG A 24 -6.48 11.46 8.83
N SER A 25 -6.86 10.28 8.35
CA SER A 25 -6.95 10.03 6.91
C SER A 25 -7.97 10.93 6.22
N VAL A 26 -9.13 11.20 6.85
CA VAL A 26 -10.13 12.15 6.36
C VAL A 26 -9.55 13.56 6.22
N ALA A 27 -8.79 14.01 7.22
CA ALA A 27 -8.14 15.33 7.17
C ALA A 27 -7.11 15.41 6.03
N HIS A 28 -6.25 14.38 5.89
CA HIS A 28 -5.22 14.35 4.84
C HIS A 28 -5.80 14.18 3.42
N VAL A 29 -6.87 13.40 3.25
CA VAL A 29 -7.60 13.31 1.99
C VAL A 29 -8.19 14.67 1.62
N THR A 30 -8.75 15.39 2.60
CA THR A 30 -9.29 16.72 2.40
C THR A 30 -8.21 17.71 1.96
N GLU A 31 -7.07 17.75 2.69
CA GLU A 31 -5.91 18.59 2.38
C GLU A 31 -5.37 18.34 0.96
N ALA A 32 -5.16 17.07 0.60
CA ALA A 32 -4.67 16.70 -0.72
C ALA A 32 -5.66 17.04 -1.83
N ALA A 33 -6.97 16.81 -1.61
CA ALA A 33 -8.02 17.13 -2.56
C ALA A 33 -8.17 18.66 -2.76
N ASP A 34 -8.02 19.46 -1.69
CA ASP A 34 -8.02 20.92 -1.75
C ASP A 34 -6.80 21.44 -2.54
N ALA A 35 -5.68 20.73 -2.51
CA ALA A 35 -4.49 20.97 -3.35
C ALA A 35 -4.63 20.46 -4.80
N GLY A 36 -5.80 19.94 -5.18
CA GLY A 36 -6.12 19.51 -6.55
C GLY A 36 -5.93 18.03 -6.84
N ALA A 37 -5.43 17.23 -5.89
CA ALA A 37 -5.20 15.80 -6.12
C ALA A 37 -6.50 15.03 -6.40
N ARG A 38 -6.43 14.07 -7.33
CA ARG A 38 -7.53 13.17 -7.69
C ARG A 38 -7.24 11.71 -7.39
N LEU A 39 -5.97 11.37 -7.17
CA LEU A 39 -5.50 10.10 -6.64
C LEU A 39 -4.65 10.39 -5.40
N ILE A 40 -5.03 9.80 -4.26
CA ILE A 40 -4.40 10.04 -2.97
C ILE A 40 -3.98 8.70 -2.39
N VAL A 41 -2.69 8.56 -2.08
CA VAL A 41 -2.06 7.29 -1.71
C VAL A 41 -1.50 7.36 -0.30
N PHE A 42 -1.78 6.34 0.49
CA PHE A 42 -1.22 6.12 1.80
C PHE A 42 -0.22 4.94 1.77
N PRO A 43 0.85 4.98 2.58
CA PRO A 43 1.86 3.92 2.66
C PRO A 43 1.34 2.56 3.13
N GLU A 44 2.21 1.56 3.09
CA GLU A 44 1.97 0.21 3.60
C GLU A 44 1.44 0.24 5.04
N THR A 45 0.32 -0.45 5.27
CA THR A 45 -0.35 -0.59 6.57
C THR A 45 -0.49 0.72 7.36
N TRP A 46 -0.65 1.85 6.66
CA TRP A 46 -0.79 3.15 7.30
C TRP A 46 -1.94 3.17 8.32
N LEU A 47 -3.10 2.57 7.98
CA LEU A 47 -4.15 2.35 8.97
C LEU A 47 -3.66 1.36 10.02
N THR A 48 -3.56 1.88 11.22
CA THR A 48 -3.10 1.32 12.49
C THR A 48 -1.60 1.05 12.61
N CYS A 49 -0.81 1.43 11.60
CA CYS A 49 0.65 1.39 11.55
C CYS A 49 1.25 0.01 11.19
N TYR A 50 2.44 0.06 10.62
CA TYR A 50 3.27 -1.12 10.38
C TYR A 50 3.77 -1.70 11.72
N PRO A 51 3.56 -2.99 12.01
CA PRO A 51 3.83 -3.57 13.31
C PRO A 51 5.31 -3.98 13.47
N ALA A 52 6.27 -3.06 13.30
CA ALA A 52 7.70 -3.33 13.39
C ALA A 52 8.13 -3.93 14.73
N TRP A 53 7.36 -3.68 15.80
CA TRP A 53 7.56 -4.29 17.11
C TRP A 53 7.59 -5.83 17.07
N ALA A 54 6.90 -6.45 16.11
CA ALA A 54 6.86 -7.91 15.96
C ALA A 54 8.24 -8.53 15.69
N PHE A 55 9.17 -7.78 15.09
CA PHE A 55 10.51 -8.29 14.80
C PHE A 55 11.36 -8.46 16.06
N GLY A 56 11.04 -7.72 17.12
CA GLY A 56 11.66 -7.84 18.43
C GLY A 56 10.92 -8.77 19.41
N MET A 57 9.70 -9.19 19.07
CA MET A 57 8.79 -9.97 19.91
C MET A 57 8.32 -11.24 19.19
N ALA A 58 9.25 -12.16 18.91
CA ALA A 58 8.98 -13.36 18.12
C ALA A 58 9.00 -14.67 18.94
N GLY A 59 9.12 -14.60 20.27
CA GLY A 59 9.15 -15.76 21.15
C GLY A 59 7.82 -16.52 21.17
N TRP A 60 7.88 -17.86 21.23
CA TRP A 60 6.69 -18.72 21.24
C TRP A 60 5.71 -18.37 22.38
N ASP A 61 6.23 -18.10 23.57
CA ASP A 61 5.44 -17.79 24.78
C ASP A 61 5.54 -16.33 25.23
N ASP A 62 5.83 -15.42 24.29
CA ASP A 62 5.93 -14.01 24.57
C ASP A 62 4.52 -13.41 24.86
N ALA A 63 4.29 -13.10 26.11
CA ALA A 63 3.01 -12.56 26.56
C ALA A 63 2.74 -11.13 26.01
N GLU A 64 3.80 -10.32 25.84
CA GLU A 64 3.70 -8.99 25.25
C GLU A 64 3.39 -9.07 23.75
N ALA A 65 4.04 -9.97 23.02
CA ALA A 65 3.73 -10.21 21.62
C ALA A 65 2.25 -10.56 21.42
N ARG A 66 1.72 -11.44 22.28
CA ARG A 66 0.29 -11.81 22.26
C ARG A 66 -0.62 -10.62 22.58
N HIS A 67 -0.23 -9.79 23.56
CA HIS A 67 -0.99 -8.59 23.92
C HIS A 67 -1.07 -7.60 22.75
N TRP A 68 0.06 -7.27 22.14
CA TRP A 68 0.11 -6.32 21.03
C TRP A 68 -0.52 -6.87 19.74
N HIS A 69 -0.40 -8.18 19.49
CA HIS A 69 -1.14 -8.81 18.40
C HIS A 69 -2.65 -8.73 18.59
N ALA A 70 -3.14 -9.02 19.82
CA ALA A 70 -4.57 -8.89 20.12
C ALA A 70 -5.06 -7.45 19.96
N ARG A 71 -4.24 -6.46 20.34
CA ARG A 71 -4.53 -5.05 20.13
C ARG A 71 -4.58 -4.68 18.64
N LEU A 72 -3.60 -5.11 17.85
CA LEU A 72 -3.59 -4.91 16.41
C LEU A 72 -4.81 -5.55 15.75
N LEU A 73 -5.17 -6.77 16.15
CA LEU A 73 -6.35 -7.48 15.64
C LEU A 73 -7.65 -6.71 15.94
N ALA A 74 -7.77 -6.14 17.15
CA ALA A 74 -8.94 -5.37 17.55
C ALA A 74 -9.07 -4.04 16.76
N GLU A 75 -7.95 -3.43 16.43
CA GLU A 75 -7.88 -2.16 15.70
C GLU A 75 -7.76 -2.33 14.17
N SER A 76 -7.93 -3.55 13.66
CA SER A 76 -7.87 -3.83 12.23
C SER A 76 -9.28 -3.99 11.64
N PRO A 77 -9.64 -3.24 10.57
CA PRO A 77 -10.98 -3.33 9.99
C PRO A 77 -11.20 -4.64 9.25
N VAL A 78 -12.43 -5.12 9.28
CA VAL A 78 -12.93 -6.18 8.39
C VAL A 78 -13.45 -5.51 7.13
N LEU A 79 -12.91 -5.88 5.96
CA LEU A 79 -13.39 -5.40 4.67
C LEU A 79 -14.52 -6.29 4.17
N GLY A 80 -15.62 -5.70 3.70
CA GLY A 80 -16.80 -6.45 3.26
C GLY A 80 -17.64 -6.99 4.42
N ALA A 81 -17.77 -6.18 5.48
CA ALA A 81 -18.58 -6.50 6.66
C ALA A 81 -19.97 -7.00 6.27
N THR A 82 -20.48 -7.99 7.02
CA THR A 82 -21.87 -8.43 6.95
C THR A 82 -22.82 -7.27 7.25
N ALA A 83 -24.05 -7.31 6.76
CA ALA A 83 -25.03 -6.23 6.85
C ALA A 83 -25.26 -5.67 8.29
N ASP A 84 -24.82 -6.39 9.32
CA ASP A 84 -25.01 -6.05 10.73
C ASP A 84 -23.78 -5.36 11.40
N ALA A 85 -22.63 -5.26 10.71
CA ALA A 85 -21.44 -4.60 11.26
C ALA A 85 -21.29 -3.19 10.67
N ALA A 86 -21.09 -2.20 11.55
CA ALA A 86 -20.80 -0.83 11.13
C ALA A 86 -19.49 -0.80 10.32
N ASP A 87 -19.50 -0.13 9.17
CA ASP A 87 -18.30 0.07 8.35
C ASP A 87 -17.33 1.00 9.08
N ALA A 88 -16.24 0.45 9.60
CA ALA A 88 -15.22 1.20 10.30
C ALA A 88 -14.53 2.27 9.41
N LEU A 89 -14.67 2.17 8.10
CA LEU A 89 -14.09 3.09 7.10
C LEU A 89 -15.14 4.04 6.49
N ALA A 90 -16.34 4.12 7.06
CA ALA A 90 -17.44 4.92 6.51
C ALA A 90 -17.05 6.39 6.27
N ASP A 91 -16.35 7.02 7.22
CA ASP A 91 -15.93 8.42 7.10
C ASP A 91 -14.88 8.61 5.99
N LEU A 92 -13.95 7.65 5.83
CA LEU A 92 -12.97 7.66 4.75
C LEU A 92 -13.65 7.48 3.38
N ARG A 93 -14.65 6.60 3.27
CA ARG A 93 -15.45 6.44 2.06
C ARG A 93 -16.26 7.69 1.75
N ALA A 94 -16.84 8.30 2.78
CA ALA A 94 -17.62 9.52 2.64
C ALA A 94 -16.76 10.70 2.13
N VAL A 95 -15.54 10.89 2.65
CA VAL A 95 -14.66 11.96 2.15
C VAL A 95 -14.19 11.69 0.72
N ALA A 96 -13.89 10.44 0.36
CA ALA A 96 -13.56 10.07 -1.02
C ALA A 96 -14.71 10.43 -1.98
N ALA A 97 -15.95 10.10 -1.61
CA ALA A 97 -17.13 10.41 -2.39
C ALA A 97 -17.41 11.93 -2.45
N ASN A 98 -17.35 12.63 -1.33
CA ASN A 98 -17.61 14.06 -1.26
C ASN A 98 -16.59 14.89 -2.06
N ARG A 99 -15.33 14.45 -2.11
CA ARG A 99 -14.24 15.09 -2.84
C ARG A 99 -14.07 14.56 -4.27
N GLN A 100 -14.79 13.48 -4.61
CA GLN A 100 -14.68 12.77 -5.89
C GLN A 100 -13.23 12.40 -6.22
N VAL A 101 -12.55 11.79 -5.25
CA VAL A 101 -11.15 11.34 -5.36
C VAL A 101 -11.04 9.83 -5.22
N THR A 102 -10.05 9.25 -5.86
CA THR A 102 -9.63 7.87 -5.62
C THR A 102 -8.65 7.84 -4.46
N VAL A 103 -8.89 6.98 -3.47
CA VAL A 103 -8.00 6.80 -2.32
C VAL A 103 -7.43 5.40 -2.34
N VAL A 104 -6.10 5.28 -2.24
CA VAL A 104 -5.40 4.01 -2.07
C VAL A 104 -4.81 3.96 -0.67
N MET A 105 -5.28 3.03 0.13
CA MET A 105 -4.99 2.93 1.56
C MET A 105 -4.28 1.62 1.90
N GLY A 106 -3.05 1.71 2.43
CA GLY A 106 -2.39 0.57 3.07
C GLY A 106 -2.96 0.32 4.46
N LEU A 107 -3.32 -0.92 4.76
CA LEU A 107 -3.97 -1.25 6.04
C LEU A 107 -3.68 -2.68 6.53
N ASN A 108 -3.80 -2.86 7.83
CA ASN A 108 -3.95 -4.18 8.43
C ASN A 108 -5.42 -4.61 8.26
N GLU A 109 -5.67 -5.59 7.39
CA GLU A 109 -7.00 -6.12 7.15
C GLU A 109 -7.26 -7.31 8.07
N ARG A 110 -8.36 -7.29 8.81
CA ARG A 110 -8.80 -8.45 9.60
C ARG A 110 -9.69 -9.35 8.75
N SER A 111 -9.41 -10.66 8.76
CA SER A 111 -10.32 -11.65 8.21
C SER A 111 -11.70 -11.58 8.88
N ASN A 112 -12.75 -11.82 8.12
CA ASN A 112 -14.12 -11.91 8.67
C ASN A 112 -14.33 -13.14 9.58
N THR A 113 -13.38 -14.08 9.56
CA THR A 113 -13.40 -15.29 10.40
C THR A 113 -12.05 -15.49 11.10
N GLY A 114 -12.08 -15.82 12.38
CA GLY A 114 -10.87 -16.12 13.16
C GLY A 114 -10.02 -14.90 13.49
N GLY A 115 -8.72 -15.12 13.66
CA GLY A 115 -7.72 -14.14 14.10
C GLY A 115 -6.67 -13.82 13.03
N THR A 116 -6.92 -14.10 11.76
CA THR A 116 -5.96 -13.81 10.69
C THR A 116 -6.00 -12.35 10.30
N LEU A 117 -4.81 -11.75 10.19
CA LEU A 117 -4.57 -10.43 9.60
C LEU A 117 -3.95 -10.58 8.23
N TYR A 118 -4.20 -9.63 7.35
CA TYR A 118 -3.53 -9.47 6.07
C TYR A 118 -2.96 -8.06 5.95
N ASN A 119 -1.83 -7.97 5.29
CA ASN A 119 -1.28 -6.70 4.83
C ASN A 119 -1.92 -6.38 3.48
N SER A 120 -2.71 -5.33 3.41
CA SER A 120 -3.58 -5.09 2.25
C SER A 120 -3.49 -3.66 1.73
N ILE A 121 -3.72 -3.50 0.42
CA ILE A 121 -4.02 -2.24 -0.23
C ILE A 121 -5.50 -2.24 -0.57
N LEU A 122 -6.25 -1.27 -0.04
CA LEU A 122 -7.63 -0.99 -0.37
C LEU A 122 -7.69 0.20 -1.33
N THR A 123 -8.35 0.04 -2.46
CA THR A 123 -8.68 1.16 -3.36
C THR A 123 -10.15 1.52 -3.24
N ILE A 124 -10.41 2.78 -2.88
CA ILE A 124 -11.74 3.38 -2.75
C ILE A 124 -11.94 4.31 -3.93
N GLY A 125 -13.06 4.12 -4.63
CA GLY A 125 -13.45 4.95 -5.76
C GLY A 125 -14.00 6.32 -5.37
N PRO A 126 -14.17 7.21 -6.37
CA PRO A 126 -14.71 8.55 -6.16
C PRO A 126 -16.21 8.57 -5.81
N ASP A 127 -16.84 7.42 -5.74
CA ASP A 127 -18.20 7.20 -5.22
C ASP A 127 -18.20 6.60 -3.79
N GLY A 128 -17.02 6.38 -3.19
CA GLY A 128 -16.83 5.75 -1.90
C GLY A 128 -16.88 4.21 -1.93
N SER A 129 -17.12 3.60 -3.09
CA SER A 129 -17.15 2.14 -3.24
C SER A 129 -15.75 1.52 -3.16
N THR A 130 -15.68 0.24 -2.77
CA THR A 130 -14.44 -0.54 -2.89
C THR A 130 -14.23 -0.97 -4.34
N LEU A 131 -13.17 -0.49 -4.97
CA LEU A 131 -12.78 -0.89 -6.32
C LEU A 131 -11.90 -2.13 -6.33
N ASN A 132 -10.96 -2.23 -5.37
CA ASN A 132 -10.04 -3.36 -5.26
C ASN A 132 -9.55 -3.55 -3.82
N VAL A 133 -9.22 -4.79 -3.48
CA VAL A 133 -8.45 -5.16 -2.28
C VAL A 133 -7.37 -6.14 -2.70
N HIS A 134 -6.12 -5.68 -2.66
CA HIS A 134 -4.95 -6.53 -2.86
C HIS A 134 -4.34 -6.89 -1.51
N ARG A 135 -4.26 -8.18 -1.20
CA ARG A 135 -3.57 -8.72 -0.02
C ARG A 135 -2.16 -9.11 -0.42
N LYS A 136 -1.15 -8.65 0.30
CA LYS A 136 0.27 -9.00 0.08
C LYS A 136 0.42 -10.51 -0.09
N LEU A 137 0.93 -10.94 -1.24
CA LEU A 137 0.99 -12.36 -1.62
C LEU A 137 1.82 -13.17 -0.62
N VAL A 138 2.96 -12.62 -0.22
CA VAL A 138 3.88 -13.29 0.72
C VAL A 138 4.38 -12.26 1.73
N PRO A 139 3.99 -12.37 3.02
CA PRO A 139 4.61 -11.59 4.07
C PRO A 139 6.11 -11.87 4.15
N THR A 140 6.90 -10.81 4.34
CA THR A 140 8.37 -10.87 4.27
C THR A 140 8.95 -11.28 5.62
N HIS A 141 9.82 -12.29 5.64
CA HIS A 141 10.58 -12.69 6.83
C HIS A 141 9.70 -12.80 8.09
N SER A 142 9.94 -12.00 9.14
CA SER A 142 9.21 -12.01 10.41
C SER A 142 7.78 -11.46 10.31
N GLU A 143 7.40 -10.81 9.24
CA GLU A 143 5.99 -10.41 8.98
C GLU A 143 5.04 -11.61 9.00
N ARG A 144 5.54 -12.82 8.72
CA ARG A 144 4.78 -14.09 8.77
C ARG A 144 4.25 -14.44 10.16
N ILE A 145 4.76 -13.80 11.21
CA ILE A 145 4.22 -13.93 12.57
C ILE A 145 2.91 -13.18 12.72
N ILE A 146 2.71 -12.12 11.92
CA ILE A 146 1.56 -11.22 11.99
C ILE A 146 0.54 -11.54 10.89
N TRP A 147 1.00 -11.65 9.63
CA TRP A 147 0.09 -11.71 8.49
C TRP A 147 0.07 -13.07 7.81
N GLY A 148 -1.13 -13.45 7.37
CA GLY A 148 -1.32 -14.54 6.43
C GLY A 148 -0.89 -14.16 5.01
N ALA A 149 -0.56 -15.17 4.21
CA ALA A 149 -0.34 -14.98 2.77
C ALA A 149 -1.65 -14.57 2.07
N GLY A 150 -1.51 -13.62 1.15
CA GLY A 150 -2.61 -13.16 0.31
C GLY A 150 -2.92 -14.10 -0.85
N ASP A 151 -3.76 -13.62 -1.75
CA ASP A 151 -4.14 -14.27 -2.99
C ASP A 151 -4.10 -13.28 -4.16
N ALA A 152 -4.27 -13.77 -5.39
CA ALA A 152 -4.19 -12.93 -6.56
C ALA A 152 -5.52 -12.27 -6.98
N ALA A 153 -6.57 -12.30 -6.15
CA ALA A 153 -7.85 -11.67 -6.49
C ALA A 153 -7.73 -10.15 -6.72
N GLY A 154 -6.84 -9.51 -5.97
CA GLY A 154 -6.55 -8.08 -6.10
C GLY A 154 -5.33 -7.75 -6.97
N LEU A 155 -4.64 -8.75 -7.53
CA LEU A 155 -3.43 -8.57 -8.34
C LEU A 155 -3.80 -8.14 -9.76
N ARG A 156 -4.31 -6.93 -9.91
CA ARG A 156 -4.76 -6.35 -11.18
C ARG A 156 -4.82 -4.84 -11.11
N ALA A 157 -4.65 -4.19 -12.25
CA ALA A 157 -5.00 -2.79 -12.42
C ALA A 157 -6.52 -2.63 -12.56
N ILE A 158 -7.03 -1.52 -12.09
CA ILE A 158 -8.45 -1.16 -12.10
C ILE A 158 -8.65 0.21 -12.73
N ASP A 159 -9.77 0.40 -13.41
CA ASP A 159 -10.12 1.68 -14.01
C ASP A 159 -10.49 2.70 -12.93
N THR A 160 -9.90 3.89 -13.02
CA THR A 160 -10.22 5.05 -12.20
C THR A 160 -10.31 6.30 -13.08
N PRO A 161 -10.87 7.42 -12.60
CA PRO A 161 -10.91 8.67 -13.38
C PRO A 161 -9.52 9.25 -13.71
N VAL A 162 -8.46 8.80 -13.04
CA VAL A 162 -7.09 9.26 -13.26
C VAL A 162 -6.24 8.28 -14.10
N GLY A 163 -6.85 7.18 -14.57
CA GLY A 163 -6.18 6.13 -15.32
C GLY A 163 -6.30 4.77 -14.62
N ARG A 164 -5.63 3.75 -15.16
CA ARG A 164 -5.63 2.39 -14.62
C ARG A 164 -4.59 2.26 -13.52
N VAL A 165 -5.05 2.02 -12.30
CA VAL A 165 -4.24 1.99 -11.09
C VAL A 165 -4.04 0.55 -10.62
N GLY A 166 -2.78 0.11 -10.53
CA GLY A 166 -2.35 -1.13 -9.88
C GLY A 166 -1.54 -0.85 -8.62
N GLY A 167 -1.15 -1.89 -7.89
CA GLY A 167 -0.28 -1.71 -6.73
C GLY A 167 0.25 -3.00 -6.15
N LEU A 168 1.45 -2.92 -5.60
CA LEU A 168 2.14 -3.97 -4.85
C LEU A 168 2.60 -3.45 -3.50
N VAL A 169 2.81 -4.39 -2.58
CA VAL A 169 3.24 -4.12 -1.22
C VAL A 169 4.69 -4.55 -1.02
N CYS A 170 5.57 -3.60 -0.75
CA CYS A 170 6.93 -3.83 -0.27
C CYS A 170 7.73 -4.80 -1.18
N TRP A 171 8.22 -5.89 -0.65
CA TRP A 171 9.07 -6.85 -1.36
C TRP A 171 8.38 -7.62 -2.49
N GLU A 172 7.07 -7.46 -2.69
CA GLU A 172 6.41 -7.96 -3.90
C GLU A 172 7.02 -7.35 -5.18
N HIS A 173 7.63 -6.16 -5.08
CA HIS A 173 8.33 -5.51 -6.19
C HIS A 173 9.53 -6.31 -6.70
N TRP A 174 10.04 -7.27 -5.93
CA TRP A 174 11.07 -8.22 -6.38
C TRP A 174 10.52 -9.57 -6.82
N MET A 175 9.19 -9.72 -6.93
CA MET A 175 8.54 -10.93 -7.44
C MET A 175 8.25 -10.77 -8.95
N PRO A 176 9.07 -11.35 -9.87
CA PRO A 176 8.94 -11.09 -11.30
C PRO A 176 7.56 -11.44 -11.87
N LEU A 177 6.95 -12.54 -11.40
CA LEU A 177 5.64 -12.97 -11.89
C LEU A 177 4.50 -12.07 -11.41
N ALA A 178 4.60 -11.49 -10.21
CA ALA A 178 3.63 -10.52 -9.72
C ALA A 178 3.68 -9.23 -10.54
N ARG A 179 4.89 -8.73 -10.85
CA ARG A 179 5.06 -7.56 -11.72
C ARG A 179 4.48 -7.83 -13.11
N GLN A 180 4.84 -8.97 -13.73
CA GLN A 180 4.34 -9.34 -15.05
C GLN A 180 2.81 -9.44 -15.09
N ALA A 181 2.17 -9.96 -14.02
CA ALA A 181 0.71 -10.03 -13.95
C ALA A 181 0.07 -8.63 -13.92
N LEU A 182 0.67 -7.68 -13.18
CA LEU A 182 0.19 -6.30 -13.15
C LEU A 182 0.43 -5.58 -14.48
N HIS A 183 1.61 -5.65 -15.05
CA HIS A 183 1.89 -5.08 -16.38
C HIS A 183 0.91 -5.60 -17.43
N ALA A 184 0.65 -6.93 -17.42
CA ALA A 184 -0.32 -7.55 -18.33
C ALA A 184 -1.78 -7.11 -18.09
N SER A 185 -2.08 -6.57 -16.92
CA SER A 185 -3.41 -5.97 -16.65
C SER A 185 -3.54 -4.53 -17.16
N GLY A 186 -2.48 -3.98 -17.77
CA GLY A 186 -2.48 -2.67 -18.42
C GLY A 186 -2.49 -1.51 -17.42
N GLU A 187 -1.70 -1.58 -16.35
CA GLU A 187 -1.58 -0.47 -15.42
C GLU A 187 -0.88 0.74 -16.05
N GLU A 188 -1.39 1.94 -15.72
CA GLU A 188 -0.83 3.22 -16.13
C GLU A 188 -0.15 3.93 -14.95
N ILE A 189 -0.67 3.67 -13.75
CA ILE A 189 -0.17 4.21 -12.49
C ILE A 189 -0.01 3.05 -11.51
N HIS A 190 1.21 2.87 -11.02
CA HIS A 190 1.54 1.84 -10.04
C HIS A 190 1.73 2.45 -8.65
N ILE A 191 1.13 1.83 -7.64
CA ILE A 191 1.31 2.19 -6.24
C ILE A 191 2.32 1.24 -5.61
N ALA A 192 3.47 1.77 -5.23
CA ALA A 192 4.48 1.05 -4.48
C ALA A 192 4.37 1.43 -3.00
N ALA A 193 3.68 0.61 -2.23
CA ALA A 193 3.46 0.85 -0.80
C ALA A 193 4.58 0.22 0.03
N TRP A 194 5.23 1.05 0.87
CA TRP A 194 6.39 0.66 1.67
C TRP A 194 6.24 1.10 3.13
N PRO A 195 6.83 0.35 4.09
CA PRO A 195 7.11 0.88 5.42
C PRO A 195 8.39 1.71 5.43
N GLU A 196 9.35 1.35 4.57
CA GLU A 196 10.67 1.98 4.43
C GLU A 196 11.02 2.14 2.96
N THR A 197 11.67 3.22 2.60
CA THR A 197 12.08 3.52 1.22
C THR A 197 13.57 3.81 1.11
N SER A 198 14.42 2.91 1.64
CA SER A 198 15.87 2.97 1.46
C SER A 198 16.27 2.95 -0.04
N ASP A 199 17.54 3.16 -0.33
CA ASP A 199 18.02 3.28 -1.73
C ASP A 199 17.65 2.07 -2.58
N ILE A 200 17.69 0.85 -2.02
CA ILE A 200 17.32 -0.35 -2.79
C ILE A 200 15.83 -0.36 -3.14
N HIS A 201 14.96 0.18 -2.29
CA HIS A 201 13.52 0.32 -2.58
C HIS A 201 13.29 1.35 -3.68
N GLN A 202 14.06 2.45 -3.70
CA GLN A 202 14.03 3.41 -4.80
C GLN A 202 14.49 2.79 -6.12
N VAL A 203 15.52 1.93 -6.10
CA VAL A 203 15.96 1.17 -7.28
C VAL A 203 14.82 0.27 -7.78
N ALA A 204 14.14 -0.45 -6.90
CA ALA A 204 13.02 -1.31 -7.27
C ALA A 204 11.87 -0.51 -7.90
N ALA A 205 11.47 0.62 -7.29
CA ALA A 205 10.40 1.48 -7.80
C ALA A 205 10.73 2.09 -9.16
N ARG A 206 11.97 2.55 -9.38
CA ARG A 206 12.44 3.08 -10.65
C ARG A 206 12.54 2.00 -11.73
N SER A 207 13.03 0.81 -11.36
CA SER A 207 13.06 -0.35 -12.26
C SER A 207 11.66 -0.75 -12.69
N TYR A 208 10.70 -0.75 -11.75
CA TYR A 208 9.30 -1.05 -12.04
C TYR A 208 8.69 -0.07 -13.04
N ALA A 209 8.89 1.23 -12.82
CA ALA A 209 8.40 2.29 -13.71
C ALA A 209 8.94 2.12 -15.13
N PHE A 210 10.25 1.85 -15.25
CA PHE A 210 10.91 1.63 -16.54
C PHE A 210 10.47 0.33 -17.21
N GLU A 211 10.38 -0.78 -16.47
CA GLU A 211 9.94 -2.09 -16.97
C GLU A 211 8.49 -2.03 -17.49
N GLY A 212 7.58 -1.49 -16.65
CA GLY A 212 6.14 -1.45 -16.94
C GLY A 212 5.68 -0.27 -17.79
N ARG A 213 6.59 0.69 -18.07
CA ARG A 213 6.25 1.94 -18.75
C ARG A 213 5.07 2.67 -18.13
N CYS A 214 5.04 2.72 -16.79
CA CYS A 214 3.98 3.34 -16.00
C CYS A 214 4.55 4.39 -15.04
N PHE A 215 3.70 5.29 -14.55
CA PHE A 215 4.07 6.13 -13.42
C PHE A 215 4.09 5.29 -12.14
N VAL A 216 5.04 5.55 -11.24
CA VAL A 216 5.10 4.90 -9.91
C VAL A 216 4.98 5.96 -8.82
N LEU A 217 3.99 5.80 -7.95
CA LEU A 217 3.86 6.52 -6.70
C LEU A 217 4.45 5.65 -5.59
N SER A 218 5.69 5.93 -5.21
CA SER A 218 6.41 5.21 -4.15
C SER A 218 6.09 5.87 -2.82
N ALA A 219 5.24 5.24 -2.03
CA ALA A 219 4.72 5.78 -0.77
C ALA A 219 5.44 5.16 0.43
N GLY A 220 6.25 5.96 1.12
CA GLY A 220 7.00 5.60 2.32
C GLY A 220 6.33 6.10 3.60
N LEU A 221 6.33 5.27 4.64
CA LEU A 221 5.80 5.65 5.94
C LEU A 221 6.73 6.67 6.62
N TYR A 222 6.14 7.71 7.20
CA TYR A 222 6.82 8.59 8.15
C TYR A 222 6.32 8.27 9.56
N LEU A 223 7.26 8.01 10.49
CA LEU A 223 6.93 7.69 11.88
C LEU A 223 8.10 8.09 12.79
N ALA A 224 7.81 8.87 13.82
CA ALA A 224 8.76 9.20 14.86
C ALA A 224 8.50 8.40 16.16
N VAL A 225 9.50 8.31 17.04
CA VAL A 225 9.37 7.60 18.32
C VAL A 225 8.27 8.21 19.19
N GLU A 226 8.11 9.54 19.13
CA GLU A 226 7.06 10.26 19.88
C GLU A 226 5.64 9.95 19.42
N ASP A 227 5.45 9.46 18.20
CA ASP A 227 4.14 9.04 17.68
C ASP A 227 3.66 7.72 18.30
N LEU A 228 4.58 6.97 18.93
CA LEU A 228 4.27 5.66 19.52
C LEU A 228 3.74 5.78 20.92
N PRO A 229 2.80 4.88 21.33
CA PRO A 229 2.57 4.58 22.73
C PRO A 229 3.88 4.27 23.45
N GLU A 230 4.06 4.80 24.68
CA GLU A 230 5.34 4.68 25.40
C GLU A 230 5.83 3.22 25.53
N ALA A 231 4.92 2.30 25.79
CA ALA A 231 5.25 0.87 25.93
C ALA A 231 5.76 0.22 24.63
N LEU A 232 5.49 0.81 23.46
CA LEU A 232 5.93 0.31 22.16
C LEU A 232 7.22 0.96 21.67
N ARG A 233 7.72 2.01 22.30
CA ARG A 233 8.89 2.74 21.78
C ARG A 233 10.14 1.87 21.68
N GLU A 234 10.47 1.13 22.72
CA GLU A 234 11.63 0.23 22.71
C GLU A 234 11.43 -1.00 21.80
N PRO A 235 10.28 -1.72 21.85
CA PRO A 235 9.99 -2.78 20.89
C PRO A 235 10.07 -2.36 19.42
N PHE A 236 9.53 -1.19 19.07
CA PHE A 236 9.64 -0.67 17.70
C PHE A 236 11.08 -0.37 17.31
N ARG A 237 11.85 0.27 18.19
CA ARG A 237 13.25 0.59 17.95
C ARG A 237 14.09 -0.67 17.71
N ILE A 238 13.84 -1.73 18.47
CA ILE A 238 14.48 -3.04 18.27
C ILE A 238 14.04 -3.67 16.94
N GLY A 239 12.76 -3.60 16.61
CA GLY A 239 12.19 -4.17 15.40
C GLY A 239 12.65 -3.48 14.10
N VAL A 240 12.85 -2.17 14.13
CA VAL A 240 13.38 -1.39 12.98
C VAL A 240 14.88 -1.67 12.79
N GLY A 241 15.58 -2.05 13.85
CA GLY A 241 16.99 -2.46 13.80
C GLY A 241 17.98 -1.31 14.05
N PRO A 242 19.30 -1.63 14.00
CA PRO A 242 20.37 -0.69 14.37
C PRO A 242 20.52 0.50 13.42
N GLU A 243 19.94 0.43 12.23
CA GLU A 243 19.96 1.51 11.24
C GLU A 243 18.85 2.55 11.47
N ALA A 244 18.04 2.39 12.53
CA ALA A 244 17.07 3.41 12.92
C ALA A 244 17.79 4.76 13.08
N PRO A 245 17.35 5.83 12.39
CA PRO A 245 18.04 7.10 12.42
C PRO A 245 18.20 7.63 13.84
N ALA A 246 19.38 8.22 14.14
CA ALA A 246 19.68 8.84 15.43
C ALA A 246 18.74 10.05 15.75
N SER A 247 17.95 10.47 14.78
CA SER A 247 17.01 11.60 14.84
C SER A 247 15.70 11.33 15.59
N GLY A 248 15.51 10.13 16.18
CA GLY A 248 14.23 9.72 16.77
C GLY A 248 13.17 9.31 15.74
N LEU A 249 13.49 9.29 14.46
CA LEU A 249 12.65 8.75 13.40
C LEU A 249 12.81 7.24 13.33
N LEU A 250 11.70 6.52 13.20
CA LEU A 250 11.66 5.07 12.95
C LEU A 250 11.56 4.79 11.45
N PHE A 251 10.77 5.59 10.75
CA PHE A 251 10.66 5.61 9.31
C PHE A 251 10.72 7.06 8.84
N ASP A 252 11.57 7.35 7.86
CA ASP A 252 11.89 8.72 7.44
C ASP A 252 11.09 9.22 6.22
N GLY A 253 10.09 8.44 5.78
CA GLY A 253 9.31 8.73 4.59
C GLY A 253 10.01 8.27 3.32
N GLY A 254 10.60 9.20 2.57
CA GLY A 254 11.26 8.92 1.29
C GLY A 254 10.28 8.68 0.15
N SER A 255 9.05 9.16 0.28
CA SER A 255 8.06 9.09 -0.80
C SER A 255 8.55 9.84 -2.03
N SER A 256 8.30 9.26 -3.21
CA SER A 256 8.74 9.80 -4.50
C SER A 256 7.69 9.50 -5.59
N VAL A 257 7.76 10.26 -6.69
CA VAL A 257 6.97 9.98 -7.90
C VAL A 257 7.92 9.80 -9.06
N ILE A 258 7.74 8.73 -9.83
CA ILE A 258 8.65 8.29 -10.87
C ILE A 258 7.90 8.21 -12.19
N GLY A 259 8.49 8.72 -13.26
CA GLY A 259 7.96 8.65 -14.61
C GLY A 259 8.23 7.32 -15.32
N PRO A 260 7.57 7.06 -16.47
CA PRO A 260 7.69 5.79 -17.21
C PRO A 260 9.08 5.57 -17.83
N ASP A 261 9.95 6.57 -17.77
CA ASP A 261 11.36 6.51 -18.17
C ASP A 261 12.32 6.15 -17.01
N GLY A 262 11.76 5.90 -15.79
CA GLY A 262 12.51 5.59 -14.59
C GLY A 262 13.16 6.80 -13.90
N HIS A 263 12.91 8.04 -14.40
CA HIS A 263 13.37 9.26 -13.75
C HIS A 263 12.37 9.79 -12.74
N TYR A 264 12.86 10.50 -11.74
CA TYR A 264 11.98 11.12 -10.74
C TYR A 264 11.23 12.32 -11.33
N VAL A 265 9.91 12.32 -11.15
CA VAL A 265 9.06 13.51 -11.26
C VAL A 265 9.14 14.30 -9.96
N VAL A 266 9.15 13.58 -8.83
CA VAL A 266 9.41 14.13 -7.51
C VAL A 266 10.44 13.23 -6.81
N GLU A 267 11.60 13.81 -6.47
CA GLU A 267 12.68 13.14 -5.73
C GLU A 267 12.21 12.65 -4.36
N PRO A 268 12.86 11.62 -3.77
CA PRO A 268 12.51 11.12 -2.46
C PRO A 268 12.48 12.21 -1.37
N VAL A 269 11.31 12.44 -0.77
CA VAL A 269 11.11 13.40 0.31
C VAL A 269 11.38 12.72 1.65
N ARG A 270 12.49 13.04 2.31
CA ARG A 270 12.91 12.39 3.56
C ARG A 270 12.87 13.31 4.77
N GLY A 271 12.70 12.71 5.96
CA GLY A 271 12.90 13.35 7.26
C GLY A 271 11.83 14.37 7.65
N ARG A 272 10.73 14.45 6.91
CA ARG A 272 9.63 15.38 7.22
C ARG A 272 8.28 14.80 6.84
N PRO A 273 7.23 15.05 7.67
CA PRO A 273 5.87 14.74 7.29
C PRO A 273 5.35 15.74 6.26
N GLY A 274 4.31 15.36 5.51
CA GLY A 274 3.63 16.24 4.55
C GLY A 274 2.85 15.48 3.49
N ILE A 275 2.21 16.26 2.60
CA ILE A 275 1.64 15.75 1.35
C ILE A 275 2.68 15.95 0.25
N VAL A 276 3.04 14.87 -0.45
CA VAL A 276 3.89 14.90 -1.64
C VAL A 276 2.98 14.98 -2.86
N LEU A 277 2.98 16.12 -3.54
CA LEU A 277 2.16 16.37 -4.72
C LEU A 277 2.99 16.23 -5.99
N ALA A 278 2.38 15.71 -7.04
CA ALA A 278 2.95 15.68 -8.39
C ALA A 278 1.87 15.87 -9.46
N GLU A 279 2.28 16.50 -10.56
CA GLU A 279 1.54 16.51 -11.82
C GLU A 279 2.08 15.38 -12.70
N ILE A 280 1.19 14.55 -13.22
CA ILE A 280 1.54 13.48 -14.18
C ILE A 280 0.77 13.68 -15.49
N ASP A 281 1.42 13.35 -16.60
CA ASP A 281 0.80 13.37 -17.94
C ASP A 281 0.82 11.97 -18.55
N LEU A 282 -0.34 11.30 -18.56
CA LEU A 282 -0.46 9.94 -19.09
C LEU A 282 -0.10 9.81 -20.58
N SER A 283 -0.08 10.91 -21.35
CA SER A 283 0.39 10.87 -22.75
C SER A 283 1.88 10.49 -22.88
N ALA A 284 2.63 10.55 -21.77
CA ALA A 284 4.01 10.08 -21.75
C ALA A 284 4.14 8.57 -21.92
N LEU A 285 3.11 7.80 -21.56
CA LEU A 285 3.10 6.35 -21.64
C LEU A 285 3.18 5.86 -23.10
N ASP A 286 2.40 6.47 -23.99
CA ASP A 286 2.41 6.12 -25.41
C ASP A 286 3.82 6.26 -26.02
N ARG A 287 4.54 7.33 -25.63
CA ARG A 287 5.93 7.55 -26.08
C ARG A 287 6.90 6.54 -25.48
N ALA A 288 6.71 6.19 -24.19
CA ALA A 288 7.57 5.26 -23.49
C ALA A 288 7.42 3.81 -24.03
N HIS A 289 6.21 3.40 -24.42
CA HIS A 289 5.94 2.09 -25.01
C HIS A 289 6.60 1.90 -26.41
N HIS A 290 7.08 2.97 -27.06
CA HIS A 290 7.80 2.84 -28.32
C HIS A 290 9.08 2.00 -28.17
N ASP A 291 9.82 2.18 -27.06
CA ASP A 291 11.15 1.57 -26.89
C ASP A 291 11.07 0.20 -26.20
N LEU A 292 10.11 0.02 -25.30
CA LEU A 292 9.94 -1.20 -24.52
C LEU A 292 8.46 -1.41 -24.22
N ASP A 293 7.96 -2.61 -24.48
CA ASP A 293 6.63 -3.06 -24.08
C ASP A 293 6.70 -4.54 -23.69
N VAL A 294 6.89 -4.79 -22.38
CA VAL A 294 7.11 -6.15 -21.83
C VAL A 294 5.88 -7.05 -21.92
N VAL A 295 4.73 -6.51 -22.28
CA VAL A 295 3.46 -7.25 -22.50
C VAL A 295 3.01 -7.22 -23.95
N GLY A 296 3.67 -6.39 -24.81
CA GLY A 296 3.43 -6.25 -26.24
C GLY A 296 4.60 -6.73 -27.09
N HIS A 297 5.19 -5.81 -27.86
CA HIS A 297 6.21 -6.17 -28.87
C HIS A 297 7.54 -6.71 -28.29
N SER A 298 7.79 -6.50 -27.00
CA SER A 298 8.96 -7.09 -26.30
C SER A 298 8.62 -8.41 -25.60
N ALA A 299 7.36 -8.87 -25.66
CA ALA A 299 6.94 -10.14 -25.08
C ALA A 299 7.25 -11.32 -26.02
N ARG A 300 7.43 -12.50 -25.45
CA ARG A 300 7.59 -13.78 -26.18
C ARG A 300 6.52 -14.77 -25.72
N ASN A 301 5.25 -14.45 -26.04
CA ASN A 301 4.08 -15.26 -25.70
C ASN A 301 4.07 -16.64 -26.36
N ASP A 302 4.92 -16.85 -27.38
CA ASP A 302 5.20 -18.14 -27.99
C ASP A 302 6.16 -19.01 -27.17
N VAL A 303 6.89 -18.43 -26.20
CA VAL A 303 7.89 -19.10 -25.35
C VAL A 303 7.39 -19.21 -23.90
N PHE A 304 6.74 -18.16 -23.38
CA PHE A 304 6.32 -18.07 -21.99
C PHE A 304 4.82 -17.90 -21.86
N GLU A 305 4.22 -18.62 -20.92
CA GLU A 305 2.83 -18.49 -20.53
C GLU A 305 2.75 -18.25 -19.01
N LEU A 306 2.14 -17.14 -18.60
CA LEU A 306 1.82 -16.87 -17.19
C LEU A 306 0.34 -17.13 -16.94
N ARG A 307 0.04 -18.05 -16.02
CA ARG A 307 -1.32 -18.29 -15.53
C ARG A 307 -1.45 -17.82 -14.09
N VAL A 308 -2.46 -17.02 -13.81
CA VAL A 308 -2.75 -16.47 -12.48
C VAL A 308 -4.09 -17.01 -12.00
N ASP A 309 -4.12 -17.62 -10.81
CA ASP A 309 -5.37 -17.98 -10.14
C ASP A 309 -5.90 -16.78 -9.36
N ALA A 310 -6.78 -16.01 -9.99
CA ALA A 310 -7.31 -14.76 -9.44
C ALA A 310 -8.51 -14.96 -8.48
N ARG A 311 -8.72 -16.17 -7.97
CA ARG A 311 -9.80 -16.42 -7.01
C ARG A 311 -9.44 -15.92 -5.61
N ARG A 312 -10.40 -15.30 -4.92
CA ARG A 312 -10.27 -14.98 -3.49
C ARG A 312 -10.19 -16.27 -2.67
N ARG A 313 -9.24 -16.33 -1.74
CA ARG A 313 -9.01 -17.49 -0.87
C ARG A 313 -9.44 -17.16 0.57
N ASP A 314 -10.74 -17.18 0.82
CA ASP A 314 -11.31 -16.81 2.13
C ASP A 314 -11.43 -18.01 3.11
N GLY A 315 -10.46 -18.92 3.12
CA GLY A 315 -10.44 -20.03 4.08
C GLY A 315 -11.07 -21.32 3.56
N VAL A 316 -11.99 -21.92 4.30
CA VAL A 316 -12.52 -23.26 4.00
C VAL A 316 -13.74 -23.18 3.10
N VAL A 317 -13.64 -23.78 1.92
CA VAL A 317 -14.82 -24.05 1.06
C VAL A 317 -15.34 -25.45 1.37
N VAL A 318 -16.48 -25.53 2.06
CA VAL A 318 -17.17 -26.82 2.28
C VAL A 318 -18.05 -27.10 1.07
N ARG A 319 -17.67 -28.10 0.28
CA ARG A 319 -18.57 -28.66 -0.74
C ARG A 319 -19.40 -29.75 -0.06
N ARG A 320 -20.71 -29.62 -0.08
CA ARG A 320 -21.66 -30.66 0.29
C ARG A 320 -22.22 -31.17 -1.04
N ASP A 321 -21.87 -32.40 -1.37
CA ASP A 321 -22.43 -33.13 -2.51
C ASP A 321 -23.93 -33.40 -2.28
#